data_1fd482af3d0ff7498c96373e99437c90
#
_entry.id   1fd482af3d0ff7498c96373e99437c90
#
_cell.length_a   1.000
_cell.length_b   1.000
_cell.length_c   1.000
_cell.angle_alpha   90.00
_cell.angle_beta   90.00
_cell.angle_gamma   90.00
#
_symmetry.space_group_name_H-M   'P 1'
#
loop_
_entity.id
_entity.type
_entity.pdbx_description
1 polymer ?
#
loop_
_entity_poly.entity_id
_entity_poly.type
_entity_poly.pdbx_seq_one_letter_code
_entity_poly.pdbx_strand_id
1 'polypeptide(L)'
;MAALIDAAGPYTLRPIECPSPFRHLAEAIISQQISGSAAAAILKRFVALFDESDDFPTPRAVLAVKENRLRSAGLSAAKVAAIRDLALKSEQGRIPDTATLDALEDADIIEQLTMVRGIGPWTVQMMLMFQLGRPDVLPIADYGVRNGFRIAYRLRDLPTPSELARQGEKWAPYRSAAAWYLWRAVDLDKSGIEWTRPKIRLWRAPPRGDASTRRRRSGARTR
;
A
#
# COMPACT_ATOMS: atom_id res chain seq x y z
N MET A 1 12.03 15.79 10.17
CA MET A 1 10.71 16.00 9.51
C MET A 1 10.47 17.48 9.22
N ALA A 2 10.64 18.42 10.16
CA ALA A 2 10.35 19.84 9.93
C ALA A 2 10.97 20.40 8.63
N ALA A 3 12.29 20.30 8.46
CA ALA A 3 12.95 20.79 7.23
C ALA A 3 12.49 20.09 5.94
N LEU A 4 11.95 18.87 6.01
CA LEU A 4 11.32 18.22 4.87
C LEU A 4 9.96 18.83 4.58
N ILE A 5 9.19 19.15 5.62
CA ILE A 5 7.89 19.82 5.49
C ILE A 5 8.09 21.20 4.85
N ASP A 6 9.08 21.96 5.32
CA ASP A 6 9.40 23.29 4.77
C ASP A 6 9.78 23.22 3.27
N ALA A 7 10.54 22.18 2.88
CA ALA A 7 10.98 22.01 1.49
C ALA A 7 9.88 21.45 0.57
N ALA A 8 9.03 20.57 1.07
CA ALA A 8 7.97 19.92 0.30
C ALA A 8 6.69 20.77 0.21
N GLY A 9 6.55 21.78 1.08
CA GLY A 9 5.32 22.57 1.19
C GLY A 9 4.20 21.87 1.97
N PRO A 10 3.00 22.43 1.92
CA PRO A 10 1.88 21.94 2.73
C PRO A 10 1.42 20.54 2.32
N TYR A 11 0.87 19.81 3.29
CA TYR A 11 0.24 18.51 3.06
C TYR A 11 -1.02 18.65 2.19
N THR A 12 -1.00 18.03 1.03
CA THR A 12 -2.06 18.17 0.02
C THR A 12 -2.80 16.88 -0.31
N LEU A 13 -2.49 15.78 0.37
CA LEU A 13 -3.25 14.55 0.19
C LEU A 13 -4.72 14.82 0.54
N ARG A 14 -5.60 14.48 -0.39
CA ARG A 14 -7.05 14.48 -0.20
C ARG A 14 -7.58 13.11 -0.57
N PRO A 15 -8.51 12.57 0.20
CA PRO A 15 -9.19 11.33 -0.18
C PRO A 15 -9.83 11.47 -1.55
N ILE A 16 -9.74 10.42 -2.34
CA ILE A 16 -10.39 10.34 -3.66
C ILE A 16 -11.73 9.66 -3.42
N GLU A 17 -12.82 10.35 -3.74
CA GLU A 17 -14.13 9.74 -3.71
C GLU A 17 -14.17 8.54 -4.65
N CYS A 18 -14.51 7.39 -4.11
CA CYS A 18 -14.69 6.17 -4.88
C CYS A 18 -16.10 5.63 -4.60
N PRO A 19 -16.90 5.36 -5.64
CA PRO A 19 -18.31 4.96 -5.48
C PRO A 19 -18.49 3.68 -4.69
N SER A 20 -17.51 2.76 -4.72
CA SER A 20 -17.60 1.53 -3.95
C SER A 20 -16.22 0.91 -3.66
N PRO A 21 -16.07 0.20 -2.53
CA PRO A 21 -14.86 -0.57 -2.20
C PRO A 21 -14.54 -1.63 -3.26
N PHE A 22 -15.55 -2.27 -3.85
CA PHE A 22 -15.36 -3.22 -4.95
C PHE A 22 -14.65 -2.60 -6.14
N ARG A 23 -15.10 -1.43 -6.60
CA ARG A 23 -14.46 -0.71 -7.70
C ARG A 23 -13.02 -0.36 -7.37
N HIS A 24 -12.77 0.22 -6.21
CA HIS A 24 -11.42 0.60 -5.80
C HIS A 24 -10.44 -0.59 -5.79
N LEU A 25 -10.86 -1.71 -5.19
CA LEU A 25 -10.02 -2.91 -5.12
C LEU A 25 -9.83 -3.55 -6.49
N ALA A 26 -10.83 -3.54 -7.36
CA ALA A 26 -10.69 -4.02 -8.73
C ALA A 26 -9.72 -3.16 -9.55
N GLU A 27 -9.82 -1.84 -9.46
CA GLU A 27 -8.88 -0.90 -10.08
C GLU A 27 -7.45 -1.09 -9.53
N ALA A 28 -7.31 -1.32 -8.23
CA ALA A 28 -6.03 -1.64 -7.61
C ALA A 28 -5.44 -2.94 -8.18
N ILE A 29 -6.22 -4.03 -8.29
CA ILE A 29 -5.78 -5.29 -8.90
C ILE A 29 -5.35 -5.07 -10.36
N ILE A 30 -6.12 -4.30 -11.13
CA ILE A 30 -5.82 -4.02 -12.54
C ILE A 30 -4.48 -3.28 -12.68
N SER A 31 -4.19 -2.34 -11.80
CA SER A 31 -3.00 -1.49 -11.89
C SER A 31 -1.71 -2.11 -11.33
N GLN A 32 -1.78 -3.22 -10.61
CA GLN A 32 -0.59 -3.87 -10.04
C GLN A 32 0.47 -4.19 -11.10
N GLN A 33 1.74 -3.85 -10.81
CA GLN A 33 2.93 -4.22 -11.58
C GLN A 33 2.94 -3.75 -13.06
N ILE A 34 2.21 -2.71 -13.40
CA ILE A 34 2.20 -2.11 -14.74
C ILE A 34 2.24 -0.57 -14.63
N SER A 35 2.56 0.10 -15.74
CA SER A 35 2.52 1.57 -15.80
C SER A 35 1.08 2.09 -15.69
N GLY A 36 0.92 3.33 -15.21
CA GLY A 36 -0.40 3.97 -15.11
C GLY A 36 -1.13 4.06 -16.46
N SER A 37 -0.41 4.32 -17.56
CA SER A 37 -0.99 4.35 -18.91
C SER A 37 -1.51 2.99 -19.36
N ALA A 38 -0.76 1.91 -19.08
CA ALA A 38 -1.20 0.55 -19.37
C ALA A 38 -2.42 0.16 -18.51
N ALA A 39 -2.40 0.53 -17.22
CA ALA A 39 -3.53 0.29 -16.32
C ALA A 39 -4.80 0.99 -16.80
N ALA A 40 -4.71 2.28 -17.18
CA ALA A 40 -5.85 3.03 -17.71
C ALA A 40 -6.42 2.40 -18.99
N ALA A 41 -5.55 1.96 -19.91
CA ALA A 41 -5.97 1.30 -21.14
C ALA A 41 -6.67 -0.06 -20.88
N ILE A 42 -6.18 -0.84 -19.90
CA ILE A 42 -6.81 -2.11 -19.52
C ILE A 42 -8.14 -1.84 -18.81
N LEU A 43 -8.19 -0.89 -17.90
CA LEU A 43 -9.39 -0.50 -17.17
C LEU A 43 -10.50 -0.07 -18.15
N LYS A 44 -10.19 0.78 -19.12
CA LYS A 44 -11.14 1.19 -20.17
C LYS A 44 -11.70 -0.01 -20.93
N ARG A 45 -10.84 -0.94 -21.36
CA ARG A 45 -11.28 -2.15 -22.05
C ARG A 45 -12.08 -3.10 -21.15
N PHE A 46 -11.71 -3.18 -19.87
CA PHE A 46 -12.44 -3.99 -18.89
C PHE A 46 -13.87 -3.46 -18.71
N VAL A 47 -14.05 -2.17 -18.49
CA VAL A 47 -15.38 -1.55 -18.33
C VAL A 47 -16.21 -1.77 -19.62
N ALA A 48 -15.63 -1.58 -20.79
CA ALA A 48 -16.30 -1.76 -22.09
C ALA A 48 -16.76 -3.21 -22.39
N LEU A 49 -16.41 -4.19 -21.54
CA LEU A 49 -16.96 -5.56 -21.69
C LEU A 49 -18.40 -5.68 -21.18
N PHE A 50 -18.89 -4.73 -20.39
CA PHE A 50 -20.08 -4.96 -19.56
C PHE A 50 -21.32 -4.20 -19.96
N ASP A 51 -21.26 -3.15 -20.70
CA ASP A 51 -22.40 -2.50 -21.35
C ASP A 51 -22.05 -1.08 -21.82
N GLU A 52 -23.02 -0.43 -22.49
CA GLU A 52 -22.88 0.93 -23.05
C GLU A 52 -22.95 2.07 -22.03
N SER A 53 -23.10 1.76 -20.74
CA SER A 53 -23.35 2.77 -19.67
C SER A 53 -22.07 3.33 -19.08
N ASP A 54 -20.91 3.27 -19.58
CA ASP A 54 -19.64 3.79 -19.02
C ASP A 54 -19.45 3.62 -17.49
N ASP A 55 -20.42 2.97 -16.83
CA ASP A 55 -20.38 2.68 -15.40
C ASP A 55 -19.52 1.46 -15.10
N PHE A 56 -18.87 1.49 -13.94
CA PHE A 56 -18.06 0.36 -13.49
C PHE A 56 -18.97 -0.88 -13.24
N PRO A 57 -18.59 -2.08 -13.72
CA PRO A 57 -19.43 -3.27 -13.61
C PRO A 57 -19.70 -3.68 -12.17
N THR A 58 -20.90 -4.23 -11.93
CA THR A 58 -21.24 -4.82 -10.63
C THR A 58 -20.49 -6.14 -10.40
N PRO A 59 -20.29 -6.58 -9.15
CA PRO A 59 -19.71 -7.89 -8.85
C PRO A 59 -20.41 -9.02 -9.60
N ARG A 60 -21.74 -9.00 -9.63
CA ARG A 60 -22.57 -10.00 -10.32
C ARG A 60 -22.32 -10.02 -11.81
N ALA A 61 -22.20 -8.86 -12.45
CA ALA A 61 -21.87 -8.76 -13.88
C ALA A 61 -20.50 -9.38 -14.18
N VAL A 62 -19.50 -9.10 -13.34
CA VAL A 62 -18.15 -9.70 -13.48
C VAL A 62 -18.18 -11.22 -13.39
N LEU A 63 -18.98 -11.79 -12.49
CA LEU A 63 -19.09 -13.24 -12.35
C LEU A 63 -19.80 -13.90 -13.54
N ALA A 64 -20.73 -13.20 -14.19
CA ALA A 64 -21.46 -13.70 -15.36
C ALA A 64 -20.60 -13.80 -16.63
N VAL A 65 -19.50 -13.04 -16.71
CA VAL A 65 -18.61 -13.03 -17.87
C VAL A 65 -17.60 -14.17 -17.82
N LYS A 66 -17.40 -14.85 -18.94
CA LYS A 66 -16.40 -15.93 -19.10
C LYS A 66 -14.98 -15.36 -18.96
N GLU A 67 -14.08 -16.14 -18.36
CA GLU A 67 -12.70 -15.74 -18.08
C GLU A 67 -11.92 -15.30 -19.34
N ASN A 68 -12.11 -15.98 -20.47
CA ASN A 68 -11.45 -15.63 -21.72
C ASN A 68 -11.86 -14.22 -22.20
N ARG A 69 -13.10 -13.79 -21.96
CA ARG A 69 -13.56 -12.45 -22.28
C ARG A 69 -12.95 -11.41 -21.34
N LEU A 70 -12.80 -11.71 -20.04
CA LEU A 70 -12.07 -10.84 -19.11
C LEU A 70 -10.59 -10.70 -19.52
N ARG A 71 -9.98 -11.80 -19.99
CA ARG A 71 -8.60 -11.78 -20.50
C ARG A 71 -8.44 -10.94 -21.77
N SER A 72 -9.43 -10.87 -22.62
CA SER A 72 -9.37 -10.05 -23.85
C SER A 72 -9.23 -8.54 -23.57
N ALA A 73 -9.60 -8.08 -22.37
CA ALA A 73 -9.32 -6.71 -21.93
C ALA A 73 -7.82 -6.44 -21.64
N GLY A 74 -6.98 -7.49 -21.62
CA GLY A 74 -5.55 -7.39 -21.31
C GLY A 74 -5.20 -7.81 -19.88
N LEU A 75 -6.12 -8.45 -19.16
CA LEU A 75 -5.87 -8.97 -17.81
C LEU A 75 -5.07 -10.27 -17.86
N SER A 76 -4.07 -10.41 -16.99
CA SER A 76 -3.39 -11.69 -16.78
C SER A 76 -4.33 -12.71 -16.11
N ALA A 77 -4.04 -14.00 -16.22
CA ALA A 77 -4.82 -15.03 -15.56
C ALA A 77 -4.91 -14.82 -14.03
N ALA A 78 -3.82 -14.36 -13.42
CA ALA A 78 -3.79 -14.06 -11.99
C ALA A 78 -4.73 -12.89 -11.62
N LYS A 79 -4.76 -11.82 -12.43
CA LYS A 79 -5.67 -10.68 -12.23
C LYS A 79 -7.13 -11.07 -12.46
N VAL A 80 -7.42 -11.88 -13.45
CA VAL A 80 -8.79 -12.41 -13.67
C VAL A 80 -9.24 -13.21 -12.45
N ALA A 81 -8.41 -14.12 -11.95
CA ALA A 81 -8.73 -14.91 -10.77
C ALA A 81 -8.94 -14.02 -9.52
N ALA A 82 -8.12 -12.97 -9.35
CA ALA A 82 -8.25 -12.02 -8.25
C ALA A 82 -9.55 -11.19 -8.33
N ILE A 83 -9.88 -10.65 -9.51
CA ILE A 83 -11.10 -9.87 -9.72
C ILE A 83 -12.37 -10.74 -9.53
N ARG A 84 -12.34 -11.99 -9.99
CA ARG A 84 -13.46 -12.92 -9.76
C ARG A 84 -13.61 -13.30 -8.29
N ASP A 85 -12.51 -13.49 -7.57
CA ASP A 85 -12.53 -13.75 -6.13
C ASP A 85 -13.07 -12.54 -5.35
N LEU A 86 -12.65 -11.34 -5.71
CA LEU A 86 -13.19 -10.09 -5.17
C LEU A 86 -14.71 -9.98 -5.43
N ALA A 87 -15.14 -10.24 -6.67
CA ALA A 87 -16.56 -10.18 -7.04
C ALA A 87 -17.40 -11.21 -6.27
N LEU A 88 -16.89 -12.43 -6.11
CA LEU A 88 -17.57 -13.48 -5.33
C LEU A 88 -17.72 -13.08 -3.85
N LYS A 89 -16.66 -12.55 -3.25
CA LYS A 89 -16.69 -12.09 -1.85
C LYS A 89 -17.60 -10.88 -1.65
N SER A 90 -17.69 -10.00 -2.65
CA SER A 90 -18.64 -8.88 -2.63
C SER A 90 -20.10 -9.37 -2.66
N GLU A 91 -20.44 -10.31 -3.55
CA GLU A 91 -21.79 -10.90 -3.60
C GLU A 91 -22.15 -11.67 -2.32
N GLN A 92 -21.16 -12.21 -1.62
CA GLN A 92 -21.33 -12.87 -0.32
C GLN A 92 -21.42 -11.89 0.86
N GLY A 93 -21.37 -10.58 0.62
CA GLY A 93 -21.37 -9.57 1.68
C GLY A 93 -20.11 -9.54 2.55
N ARG A 94 -19.00 -10.11 2.05
CA ARG A 94 -17.72 -10.14 2.79
C ARG A 94 -16.85 -8.92 2.54
N ILE A 95 -17.17 -8.12 1.53
CA ILE A 95 -16.53 -6.84 1.29
C ILE A 95 -17.49 -5.78 1.84
N PRO A 96 -17.12 -5.09 2.92
CA PRO A 96 -17.95 -4.07 3.52
C PRO A 96 -18.21 -2.91 2.54
N ASP A 97 -19.35 -2.25 2.68
CA ASP A 97 -19.60 -0.98 2.01
C ASP A 97 -18.81 0.17 2.65
N THR A 98 -18.82 1.34 2.02
CA THR A 98 -18.04 2.49 2.48
C THR A 98 -18.43 2.91 3.91
N ALA A 99 -19.73 2.93 4.22
CA ALA A 99 -20.22 3.33 5.55
C ALA A 99 -19.74 2.37 6.64
N THR A 100 -19.74 1.08 6.35
CA THR A 100 -19.21 0.05 7.26
C THR A 100 -17.70 0.20 7.44
N LEU A 101 -16.95 0.43 6.33
CA LEU A 101 -15.50 0.63 6.40
C LEU A 101 -15.14 1.87 7.23
N ASP A 102 -15.93 2.94 7.15
CA ASP A 102 -15.68 4.16 7.93
C ASP A 102 -15.80 3.91 9.45
N ALA A 103 -16.62 2.96 9.86
CA ALA A 103 -16.84 2.60 11.26
C ALA A 103 -15.85 1.56 11.81
N LEU A 104 -15.12 0.84 10.95
CA LEU A 104 -14.19 -0.21 11.37
C LEU A 104 -12.80 0.36 11.72
N GLU A 105 -12.10 -0.35 12.58
CA GLU A 105 -10.68 -0.11 12.84
C GLU A 105 -9.81 -0.54 11.66
N ASP A 106 -8.70 0.17 11.44
CA ASP A 106 -7.78 -0.10 10.31
C ASP A 106 -7.27 -1.55 10.28
N ALA A 107 -7.03 -2.15 11.45
CA ALA A 107 -6.58 -3.54 11.57
C ALA A 107 -7.64 -4.53 11.06
N ASP A 108 -8.91 -4.31 11.41
CA ASP A 108 -10.02 -5.16 10.98
C ASP A 108 -10.25 -5.04 9.46
N ILE A 109 -10.12 -3.84 8.91
CA ILE A 109 -10.20 -3.61 7.47
C ILE A 109 -9.09 -4.36 6.74
N ILE A 110 -7.85 -4.28 7.25
CA ILE A 110 -6.71 -5.00 6.68
C ILE A 110 -6.95 -6.51 6.72
N GLU A 111 -7.41 -7.06 7.84
CA GLU A 111 -7.70 -8.48 7.98
C GLU A 111 -8.77 -8.93 6.98
N GLN A 112 -9.90 -8.22 6.92
CA GLN A 112 -11.01 -8.59 6.05
C GLN A 112 -10.65 -8.48 4.56
N LEU A 113 -10.02 -7.41 4.13
CA LEU A 113 -9.75 -7.18 2.71
C LEU A 113 -8.56 -8.01 2.19
N THR A 114 -7.61 -8.39 3.03
CA THR A 114 -6.51 -9.28 2.63
C THR A 114 -6.93 -10.73 2.40
N MET A 115 -8.15 -11.11 2.78
CA MET A 115 -8.74 -12.39 2.38
C MET A 115 -9.00 -12.48 0.87
N VAL A 116 -9.03 -11.36 0.15
CA VAL A 116 -9.20 -11.32 -1.31
C VAL A 116 -7.89 -11.69 -1.98
N ARG A 117 -7.97 -12.63 -2.92
CA ARG A 117 -6.81 -13.07 -3.70
C ARG A 117 -6.12 -11.87 -4.39
N GLY A 118 -4.82 -11.75 -4.20
CA GLY A 118 -4.02 -10.69 -4.80
C GLY A 118 -4.11 -9.31 -4.10
N ILE A 119 -4.89 -9.20 -3.04
CA ILE A 119 -4.90 -8.03 -2.16
C ILE A 119 -4.01 -8.31 -0.95
N GLY A 120 -2.95 -7.53 -0.81
CA GLY A 120 -2.06 -7.59 0.35
C GLY A 120 -2.24 -6.39 1.28
N PRO A 121 -1.63 -6.41 2.47
CA PRO A 121 -1.71 -5.31 3.44
C PRO A 121 -1.34 -3.96 2.84
N TRP A 122 -0.34 -3.91 1.96
CA TRP A 122 0.07 -2.68 1.28
C TRP A 122 -1.07 -2.08 0.44
N THR A 123 -1.80 -2.90 -0.32
CA THR A 123 -2.92 -2.43 -1.14
C THR A 123 -4.04 -1.85 -0.27
N VAL A 124 -4.33 -2.50 0.86
CA VAL A 124 -5.34 -2.01 1.81
C VAL A 124 -4.87 -0.71 2.48
N GLN A 125 -3.60 -0.60 2.86
CA GLN A 125 -3.03 0.63 3.40
C GLN A 125 -3.13 1.81 2.42
N MET A 126 -2.96 1.56 1.11
CA MET A 126 -3.20 2.60 0.09
C MET A 126 -4.68 3.02 0.06
N MET A 127 -5.60 2.07 0.16
CA MET A 127 -7.04 2.37 0.28
C MET A 127 -7.35 3.20 1.54
N LEU A 128 -6.82 2.82 2.70
CA LEU A 128 -6.99 3.55 3.95
C LEU A 128 -6.52 5.02 3.82
N MET A 129 -5.36 5.24 3.19
CA MET A 129 -4.79 6.58 3.06
C MET A 129 -5.49 7.42 1.98
N PHE A 130 -5.69 6.84 0.78
CA PHE A 130 -6.09 7.60 -0.40
C PHE A 130 -7.60 7.62 -0.65
N GLN A 131 -8.36 6.69 -0.09
CA GLN A 131 -9.81 6.64 -0.21
C GLN A 131 -10.48 7.02 1.11
N LEU A 132 -10.15 6.33 2.22
CA LEU A 132 -10.80 6.57 3.51
C LEU A 132 -10.19 7.77 4.28
N GLY A 133 -9.06 8.31 3.82
CA GLY A 133 -8.43 9.46 4.45
C GLY A 133 -7.92 9.21 5.87
N ARG A 134 -7.64 7.95 6.22
CA ARG A 134 -7.17 7.58 7.56
C ARG A 134 -5.87 8.31 7.90
N PRO A 135 -5.81 9.02 9.02
CA PRO A 135 -4.68 9.90 9.34
C PRO A 135 -3.43 9.15 9.81
N ASP A 136 -3.58 7.92 10.30
CA ASP A 136 -2.54 7.24 11.07
C ASP A 136 -2.06 5.91 10.47
N VAL A 137 -1.92 5.86 9.15
CA VAL A 137 -1.44 4.68 8.40
C VAL A 137 0.03 4.86 8.03
N LEU A 138 0.87 3.86 8.34
CA LEU A 138 2.27 3.82 7.93
C LEU A 138 2.56 2.56 7.11
N PRO A 139 2.70 2.65 5.78
CA PRO A 139 3.01 1.50 4.93
C PRO A 139 4.50 1.14 5.03
N ILE A 140 4.87 0.44 6.11
CA ILE A 140 6.26 0.12 6.44
C ILE A 140 6.97 -0.77 5.41
N ALA A 141 6.22 -1.53 4.61
CA ALA A 141 6.77 -2.35 3.53
C ALA A 141 6.94 -1.57 2.21
N ASP A 142 6.38 -0.36 2.11
CA ASP A 142 6.46 0.46 0.90
C ASP A 142 7.89 0.91 0.63
N TYR A 143 8.38 0.61 -0.58
CA TYR A 143 9.74 0.98 -0.97
C TYR A 143 9.93 2.51 -1.01
N GLY A 144 8.96 3.24 -1.53
CA GLY A 144 9.02 4.71 -1.63
C GLY A 144 9.12 5.36 -0.27
N VAL A 145 8.29 4.92 0.69
CA VAL A 145 8.31 5.40 2.08
C VAL A 145 9.65 5.07 2.75
N ARG A 146 10.13 3.84 2.61
CA ARG A 146 11.43 3.42 3.16
C ARG A 146 12.59 4.20 2.54
N ASN A 147 12.58 4.40 1.23
CA ASN A 147 13.60 5.16 0.53
C ASN A 147 13.54 6.65 0.91
N GLY A 148 12.36 7.22 1.01
CA GLY A 148 12.17 8.58 1.50
C GLY A 148 12.68 8.77 2.92
N PHE A 149 12.46 7.79 3.79
CA PHE A 149 13.05 7.78 5.14
C PHE A 149 14.58 7.74 5.07
N ARG A 150 15.16 6.87 4.24
CA ARG A 150 16.60 6.83 4.01
C ARG A 150 17.16 8.19 3.60
N ILE A 151 16.51 8.85 2.65
CA ILE A 151 16.91 10.17 2.14
C ILE A 151 16.77 11.24 3.24
N ALA A 152 15.61 11.31 3.87
CA ALA A 152 15.30 12.34 4.87
C ALA A 152 16.21 12.28 6.10
N TYR A 153 16.63 11.07 6.50
CA TYR A 153 17.49 10.85 7.65
C TYR A 153 18.95 10.54 7.29
N ARG A 154 19.33 10.68 6.01
CA ARG A 154 20.69 10.46 5.51
C ARG A 154 21.26 9.08 5.90
N LEU A 155 20.43 8.06 5.81
CA LEU A 155 20.89 6.70 6.09
C LEU A 155 21.70 6.18 4.89
N ARG A 156 22.72 5.37 5.18
CA ARG A 156 23.50 4.68 4.16
C ARG A 156 22.65 3.62 3.45
N ASP A 157 21.98 2.81 4.23
CA ASP A 157 21.23 1.66 3.77
C ASP A 157 19.72 1.88 3.88
N LEU A 158 18.96 1.15 3.08
CA LEU A 158 17.50 1.17 3.13
C LEU A 158 17.04 0.58 4.48
N PRO A 159 16.27 1.32 5.31
CA PRO A 159 15.81 0.81 6.59
C PRO A 159 14.93 -0.43 6.41
N THR A 160 14.96 -1.35 7.36
CA THR A 160 14.01 -2.45 7.42
C THR A 160 12.60 -1.95 7.76
N PRO A 161 11.54 -2.71 7.44
CA PRO A 161 10.19 -2.36 7.89
C PRO A 161 10.09 -2.13 9.40
N SER A 162 10.74 -2.96 10.21
CA SER A 162 10.73 -2.83 11.68
C SER A 162 11.44 -1.56 12.18
N GLU A 163 12.49 -1.13 11.48
CA GLU A 163 13.19 0.13 11.80
C GLU A 163 12.32 1.33 11.50
N LEU A 164 11.63 1.31 10.35
CA LEU A 164 10.69 2.34 9.98
C LEU A 164 9.49 2.37 10.93
N ALA A 165 8.92 1.21 11.30
CA ALA A 165 7.81 1.12 12.25
C ALA A 165 8.15 1.79 13.59
N ARG A 166 9.31 1.44 14.18
CA ARG A 166 9.77 2.01 15.44
C ARG A 166 9.96 3.53 15.39
N GLN A 167 10.47 4.06 14.27
CA GLN A 167 10.56 5.51 14.10
C GLN A 167 9.18 6.13 13.91
N GLY A 168 8.29 5.44 13.25
CA GLY A 168 6.93 5.86 12.97
C GLY A 168 6.05 6.04 14.19
N GLU A 169 6.36 5.39 15.32
CA GLU A 169 5.67 5.60 16.60
C GLU A 169 5.64 7.07 17.01
N LYS A 170 6.68 7.82 16.68
CA LYS A 170 6.79 9.25 16.99
C LYS A 170 5.91 10.15 16.12
N TRP A 171 5.35 9.61 15.05
CA TRP A 171 4.52 10.35 14.12
C TRP A 171 3.01 10.12 14.33
N ALA A 172 2.67 9.17 15.21
CA ALA A 172 1.28 8.99 15.59
C ALA A 172 0.72 10.27 16.26
N PRO A 173 -0.53 10.64 15.98
CA PRO A 173 -1.53 9.99 15.14
C PRO A 173 -1.54 10.46 13.66
N TYR A 174 -0.42 10.95 13.12
CA TYR A 174 -0.33 11.56 11.79
C TYR A 174 0.62 10.79 10.86
N ARG A 175 0.66 9.43 10.98
CA ARG A 175 1.59 8.60 10.21
C ARG A 175 1.34 8.62 8.71
N SER A 176 0.09 8.86 8.27
CA SER A 176 -0.23 9.04 6.85
C SER A 176 0.42 10.29 6.26
N ALA A 177 0.38 11.41 6.99
CA ALA A 177 1.09 12.62 6.58
C ALA A 177 2.61 12.40 6.55
N ALA A 178 3.16 11.71 7.54
CA ALA A 178 4.58 11.38 7.55
C ALA A 178 4.97 10.53 6.32
N ALA A 179 4.19 9.50 5.97
CA ALA A 179 4.40 8.68 4.79
C ALA A 179 4.35 9.50 3.51
N TRP A 180 3.39 10.42 3.38
CA TRP A 180 3.28 11.33 2.25
C TRP A 180 4.52 12.22 2.11
N TYR A 181 5.01 12.81 3.19
CA TYR A 181 6.24 13.60 3.17
C TYR A 181 7.47 12.75 2.81
N LEU A 182 7.51 11.49 3.21
CA LEU A 182 8.61 10.61 2.83
C LEU A 182 8.58 10.30 1.31
N TRP A 183 7.42 10.17 0.68
CA TRP A 183 7.35 10.13 -0.79
C TRP A 183 7.83 11.45 -1.40
N ARG A 184 7.47 12.62 -0.84
CA ARG A 184 7.98 13.93 -1.32
C ARG A 184 9.50 14.03 -1.20
N ALA A 185 10.11 13.43 -0.16
CA ALA A 185 11.56 13.39 -0.05
C ALA A 185 12.22 12.69 -1.24
N VAL A 186 11.59 11.63 -1.76
CA VAL A 186 12.06 10.94 -2.99
C VAL A 186 11.91 11.83 -4.21
N ASP A 187 10.81 12.56 -4.33
CA ASP A 187 10.58 13.43 -5.48
C ASP A 187 11.55 14.64 -5.49
N LEU A 188 11.78 15.25 -4.33
CA LEU A 188 12.75 16.32 -4.17
C LEU A 188 14.18 15.86 -4.53
N ASP A 189 14.56 14.65 -4.07
CA ASP A 189 15.88 14.09 -4.37
C ASP A 189 16.05 13.83 -5.87
N LYS A 190 15.03 13.29 -6.54
CA LYS A 190 15.03 13.08 -8.01
C LYS A 190 15.09 14.39 -8.80
N SER A 191 14.48 15.44 -8.28
CA SER A 191 14.45 16.77 -8.91
C SER A 191 15.73 17.58 -8.66
N GLY A 192 16.69 17.04 -7.90
CA GLY A 192 17.93 17.75 -7.54
C GLY A 192 17.71 18.95 -6.61
N ILE A 193 16.55 19.06 -5.97
CA ILE A 193 16.26 20.14 -5.04
C ILE A 193 16.99 19.87 -3.73
N GLU A 194 17.99 20.72 -3.44
CA GLU A 194 18.68 20.70 -2.16
C GLU A 194 17.79 21.29 -1.06
N TRP A 195 17.61 20.55 0.01
CA TRP A 195 16.95 21.02 1.22
C TRP A 195 17.79 20.74 2.45
N THR A 196 17.69 21.60 3.45
CA THR A 196 18.49 21.48 4.67
C THR A 196 18.09 20.23 5.43
N ARG A 197 18.81 19.14 5.19
CA ARG A 197 18.60 17.88 5.92
C ARG A 197 19.12 18.02 7.34
N PRO A 198 18.28 17.88 8.36
CA PRO A 198 18.73 18.06 9.73
C PRO A 198 19.85 17.05 10.06
N LYS A 199 20.91 17.54 10.70
CA LYS A 199 21.89 16.66 11.36
C LYS A 199 21.24 16.03 12.58
N ILE A 200 20.41 15.03 12.39
CA ILE A 200 19.84 14.26 13.50
C ILE A 200 20.90 13.28 13.97
N ARG A 201 21.08 13.14 15.29
CA ARG A 201 21.83 12.02 15.86
C ARG A 201 21.22 10.73 15.29
N LEU A 202 21.93 10.13 14.37
CA LEU A 202 21.50 8.91 13.71
C LEU A 202 21.17 7.86 14.77
N TRP A 203 19.95 7.41 14.77
CA TRP A 203 19.63 6.13 15.36
C TRP A 203 20.54 5.08 14.69
N ARG A 204 21.43 4.49 15.46
CA ARG A 204 22.22 3.35 15.01
C ARG A 204 21.39 2.11 15.23
N ALA A 205 21.13 1.37 14.16
CA ALA A 205 20.61 0.02 14.29
C ALA A 205 21.50 -0.73 15.29
N PRO A 206 20.95 -1.46 16.25
CA PRO A 206 21.78 -2.38 17.04
C PRO A 206 22.50 -3.32 16.06
N PRO A 207 23.76 -3.67 16.34
CA PRO A 207 24.50 -4.60 15.52
C PRO A 207 23.65 -5.87 15.36
N ARG A 208 23.55 -6.38 14.13
CA ARG A 208 22.91 -7.69 13.91
C ARG A 208 23.63 -8.66 14.80
N GLY A 209 22.94 -9.20 15.80
CA GLY A 209 23.50 -10.21 16.68
C GLY A 209 24.09 -11.33 15.82
N ASP A 210 25.37 -11.57 15.97
CA ASP A 210 26.07 -12.65 15.29
C ASP A 210 25.42 -13.97 15.72
N ALA A 211 24.68 -14.58 14.78
CA ALA A 211 24.00 -15.86 14.99
C ALA A 211 24.99 -17.03 15.18
N SER A 212 26.31 -16.75 15.13
CA SER A 212 27.37 -17.78 15.21
C SER A 212 27.71 -18.26 16.63
N THR A 213 27.27 -17.54 17.67
CA THR A 213 27.69 -17.85 19.07
C THR A 213 26.74 -18.80 19.84
N ARG A 214 25.62 -19.25 19.23
CA ARG A 214 24.69 -20.18 19.92
C ARG A 214 24.98 -21.68 19.73
N ARG A 215 26.06 -22.09 19.06
CA ARG A 215 26.40 -23.51 18.79
C ARG A 215 27.52 -24.12 19.63
N ARG A 216 27.95 -23.50 20.74
CA ARG A 216 29.02 -24.08 21.57
C ARG A 216 28.71 -24.12 23.07
N ARG A 217 27.53 -24.56 23.48
CA ARG A 217 27.31 -24.95 24.90
C ARG A 217 26.25 -26.08 25.02
N SER A 218 26.47 -27.18 24.31
CA SER A 218 25.81 -28.45 24.68
C SER A 218 26.79 -29.60 24.40
N GLY A 219 27.68 -29.81 25.32
CA GLY A 219 28.64 -30.91 25.25
C GLY A 219 29.61 -30.84 26.39
N ALA A 220 29.18 -31.21 27.57
CA ALA A 220 30.01 -31.80 28.60
C ALA A 220 29.22 -31.88 29.95
N ARG A 221 28.61 -33.01 30.17
CA ARG A 221 28.57 -33.65 31.51
C ARG A 221 27.98 -35.05 31.38
N THR A 222 28.84 -36.00 31.15
CA THR A 222 28.68 -37.37 31.63
C THR A 222 29.99 -37.75 32.30
N ARG A 223 29.98 -37.76 33.61
CA ARG A 223 30.52 -38.80 34.55
C ARG A 223 30.13 -38.38 35.95
#